data_dc2871ef8bcc818a1efe51b5b86e132f
#
_entry.id   dc2871ef8bcc818a1efe51b5b86e132f
#
_cell.length_a   1.000
_cell.length_b   1.000
_cell.length_c   1.000
_cell.angle_alpha   90.00
_cell.angle_beta   90.00
_cell.angle_gamma   90.00
#
_symmetry.space_group_name_H-M   'P 1'
#
loop_
_entity.id
_entity.type
_entity.pdbx_description
1 polymer ?
#
loop_
_entity_poly.entity_id
_entity_poly.type
_entity_poly.pdbx_seq_one_letter_code
_entity_poly.pdbx_strand_id
1 'polypeptide(L)'
;MRRGMPRGKTALNEIDFRLIGRLSIAYVMALVTEVLRNSHLDLLDLLIVTSVTEANQKPLPGGAEPGSARGISRNAVSRRLNVPLETVRRRVSKLIEQNVLSEQPDGLVFSNTNQAGLGANAGLDALNYKLLKQLFRDLKAKGVPLD
;
A
#
# COMPACT_ATOMS: atom_id res chain seq x y z
N MET A 1 -32.04 -40.77 10.08
CA MET A 1 -31.03 -40.06 9.30
C MET A 1 -31.22 -38.55 9.45
N ARG A 2 -30.39 -37.91 10.24
CA ARG A 2 -30.40 -36.44 10.33
C ARG A 2 -29.59 -35.91 9.13
N ARG A 3 -30.28 -35.28 8.17
CA ARG A 3 -29.65 -34.55 7.10
C ARG A 3 -28.88 -33.38 7.73
N GLY A 4 -27.56 -33.41 7.59
CA GLY A 4 -26.71 -32.29 8.01
C GLY A 4 -27.16 -31.04 7.29
N MET A 5 -27.60 -30.03 8.04
CA MET A 5 -27.78 -28.68 7.50
C MET A 5 -26.44 -28.17 6.99
N PRO A 6 -26.41 -27.50 5.85
CA PRO A 6 -25.20 -26.81 5.42
C PRO A 6 -24.83 -25.84 6.51
N ARG A 7 -23.60 -25.93 7.03
CA ARG A 7 -23.03 -24.94 7.94
C ARG A 7 -23.09 -23.59 7.23
N GLY A 8 -24.05 -22.76 7.61
CA GLY A 8 -24.14 -21.39 7.15
C GLY A 8 -22.79 -20.72 7.37
N LYS A 9 -22.38 -19.86 6.43
CA LYS A 9 -21.21 -18.97 6.60
C LYS A 9 -21.27 -18.39 7.99
N THR A 10 -20.32 -18.76 8.84
CA THR A 10 -20.28 -18.26 10.22
C THR A 10 -20.06 -16.75 10.14
N ALA A 11 -21.08 -15.98 10.53
CA ALA A 11 -20.95 -14.52 10.56
C ALA A 11 -19.83 -14.13 11.51
N LEU A 12 -19.02 -13.12 11.12
CA LEU A 12 -18.01 -12.52 11.97
C LEU A 12 -18.68 -11.92 13.20
N ASN A 13 -18.14 -12.19 14.37
CA ASN A 13 -18.60 -11.61 15.62
C ASN A 13 -17.69 -10.46 16.09
N GLU A 14 -18.07 -9.77 17.14
CA GLU A 14 -17.32 -8.62 17.67
C GLU A 14 -15.88 -8.99 18.08
N ILE A 15 -15.67 -10.22 18.57
CA ILE A 15 -14.34 -10.70 18.95
C ILE A 15 -13.45 -10.84 17.71
N ASP A 16 -14.02 -11.35 16.62
CA ASP A 16 -13.30 -11.49 15.35
C ASP A 16 -12.88 -10.13 14.80
N PHE A 17 -13.73 -9.12 14.86
CA PHE A 17 -13.38 -7.76 14.41
C PHE A 17 -12.26 -7.14 15.24
N ARG A 18 -12.27 -7.33 16.57
CA ARG A 18 -11.19 -6.86 17.44
C ARG A 18 -9.87 -7.56 17.14
N LEU A 19 -9.91 -8.85 16.94
CA LEU A 19 -8.74 -9.64 16.59
C LEU A 19 -8.16 -9.22 15.22
N ILE A 20 -9.01 -9.12 14.22
CA ILE A 20 -8.64 -8.67 12.87
C ILE A 20 -7.99 -7.28 12.95
N GLY A 21 -8.60 -6.35 13.65
CA GLY A 21 -8.07 -4.99 13.83
C GLY A 21 -6.70 -4.99 14.49
N ARG A 22 -6.52 -5.75 15.56
CA ARG A 22 -5.23 -5.85 16.26
C ARG A 22 -4.13 -6.40 15.36
N LEU A 23 -4.41 -7.49 14.65
CA LEU A 23 -3.43 -8.13 13.77
C LEU A 23 -3.12 -7.26 12.55
N SER A 24 -4.12 -6.60 11.99
CA SER A 24 -3.95 -5.68 10.86
C SER A 24 -3.11 -4.45 11.24
N ILE A 25 -3.38 -3.86 12.39
CA ILE A 25 -2.60 -2.73 12.91
C ILE A 25 -1.15 -3.15 13.15
N ALA A 26 -0.91 -4.32 13.73
CA ALA A 26 0.44 -4.83 13.92
C ALA A 26 1.19 -5.00 12.60
N TYR A 27 0.54 -5.52 11.57
CA TYR A 27 1.11 -5.63 10.22
C TYR A 27 1.47 -4.26 9.64
N VAL A 28 0.52 -3.32 9.65
CA VAL A 28 0.73 -1.97 9.10
C VAL A 28 1.86 -1.25 9.83
N MET A 29 1.86 -1.30 11.16
CA MET A 29 2.90 -0.64 11.97
C MET A 29 4.28 -1.22 11.75
N ALA A 30 4.39 -2.54 11.62
CA ALA A 30 5.67 -3.19 11.32
C ALA A 30 6.22 -2.76 9.96
N LEU A 31 5.37 -2.72 8.93
CA LEU A 31 5.76 -2.34 7.58
C LEU A 31 6.13 -0.85 7.50
N VAL A 32 5.28 0.03 8.00
CA VAL A 32 5.50 1.49 7.98
C VAL A 32 6.77 1.86 8.77
N THR A 33 6.95 1.30 9.96
CA THR A 33 8.12 1.56 10.79
C THR A 33 9.41 1.17 10.08
N GLU A 34 9.42 0.02 9.42
CA GLU A 34 10.60 -0.44 8.68
C GLU A 34 10.93 0.47 7.49
N VAL A 35 9.91 0.91 6.75
CA VAL A 35 10.09 1.87 5.64
C VAL A 35 10.66 3.19 6.15
N LEU A 36 10.09 3.75 7.20
CA LEU A 36 10.56 5.04 7.75
C LEU A 36 11.97 4.93 8.33
N ARG A 37 12.33 3.78 8.90
CA ARG A 37 13.67 3.54 9.44
C ARG A 37 14.73 3.47 8.34
N ASN A 38 14.40 2.89 7.20
CA ASN A 38 15.34 2.63 6.11
C ASN A 38 15.24 3.63 4.95
N SER A 39 14.45 4.68 5.08
CA SER A 39 14.31 5.73 4.08
C SER A 39 14.50 7.11 4.71
N HIS A 40 14.70 8.13 3.87
CA HIS A 40 14.71 9.53 4.29
C HIS A 40 13.33 10.17 4.23
N LEU A 41 12.29 9.37 4.02
CA LEU A 41 10.90 9.84 3.93
C LEU A 41 10.33 10.05 5.33
N ASP A 42 9.54 11.11 5.51
CA ASP A 42 8.63 11.23 6.64
C ASP A 42 7.28 10.56 6.31
N LEU A 43 6.36 10.54 7.26
CA LEU A 43 5.08 9.86 7.07
C LEU A 43 4.26 10.45 5.93
N LEU A 44 4.26 11.78 5.77
CA LEU A 44 3.51 12.42 4.68
C LEU A 44 4.15 12.11 3.32
N ASP A 45 5.46 12.14 3.22
CA ASP A 45 6.19 11.72 2.03
C ASP A 45 5.86 10.27 1.67
N LEU A 46 5.83 9.39 2.67
CA LEU A 46 5.45 7.98 2.48
C LEU A 46 4.04 7.84 1.92
N LEU A 47 3.07 8.58 2.46
CA LEU A 47 1.69 8.56 1.95
C LEU A 47 1.60 9.06 0.51
N ILE A 48 2.33 10.11 0.17
CA ILE A 48 2.37 10.64 -1.21
C ILE A 48 2.97 9.60 -2.16
N VAL A 49 4.13 9.05 -1.82
CA VAL A 49 4.81 8.04 -2.65
C VAL A 49 3.95 6.80 -2.82
N THR A 50 3.33 6.31 -1.76
CA THR A 50 2.44 5.14 -1.81
C THR A 50 1.21 5.43 -2.68
N SER A 51 0.64 6.62 -2.58
CA SER A 51 -0.51 7.04 -3.40
C SER A 51 -0.16 7.06 -4.90
N VAL A 52 1.02 7.57 -5.24
CA VAL A 52 1.53 7.58 -6.61
C VAL A 52 1.78 6.15 -7.10
N THR A 53 2.46 5.33 -6.31
CA THR A 53 2.78 3.95 -6.66
C THR A 53 1.51 3.13 -6.90
N GLU A 54 0.51 3.24 -6.04
CA GLU A 54 -0.77 2.56 -6.21
C GLU A 54 -1.46 2.98 -7.51
N ALA A 55 -1.49 4.27 -7.81
CA ALA A 55 -2.08 4.78 -9.04
C ALA A 55 -1.35 4.28 -10.29
N ASN A 56 -0.02 4.22 -10.24
CA ASN A 56 0.80 3.72 -11.35
C ASN A 56 0.56 2.24 -11.65
N GLN A 57 0.17 1.47 -10.66
CA GLN A 57 -0.07 0.02 -10.80
C GLN A 57 -1.46 -0.32 -11.30
N LYS A 58 -2.38 0.64 -11.36
CA LYS A 58 -3.73 0.39 -11.88
C LYS A 58 -3.67 0.01 -13.36
N PRO A 59 -4.43 -1.00 -13.79
CA PRO A 59 -4.50 -1.37 -15.20
C PRO A 59 -4.93 -0.19 -16.06
N LEU A 60 -4.24 0.01 -17.19
CA LEU A 60 -4.63 1.02 -18.16
C LEU A 60 -5.87 0.57 -18.92
N PRO A 61 -6.82 1.50 -19.22
CA PRO A 61 -7.96 1.18 -20.07
C PRO A 61 -7.45 0.74 -21.46
N GLY A 62 -8.01 -0.33 -22.02
CA GLY A 62 -7.74 -0.76 -23.39
C GLY A 62 -6.50 -1.63 -23.59
N GLY A 63 -5.92 -2.20 -22.53
CA GLY A 63 -4.83 -3.18 -22.65
C GLY A 63 -3.50 -2.60 -23.11
N ALA A 64 -3.12 -1.44 -22.56
CA ALA A 64 -1.80 -0.86 -22.81
C ALA A 64 -0.67 -1.82 -22.38
N GLU A 65 0.49 -1.68 -23.04
CA GLU A 65 1.69 -2.51 -22.87
C GLU A 65 2.03 -2.76 -21.40
N PRO A 66 2.35 -4.02 -21.03
CA PRO A 66 2.86 -4.32 -19.68
C PRO A 66 4.13 -3.51 -19.41
N GLY A 67 4.11 -2.73 -18.32
CA GLY A 67 5.25 -1.93 -17.89
C GLY A 67 5.14 -0.43 -18.11
N SER A 68 4.10 0.07 -18.79
CA SER A 68 3.82 1.50 -18.82
C SER A 68 3.17 1.93 -17.51
N ALA A 69 3.85 2.81 -16.76
CA ALA A 69 3.29 3.39 -15.54
C ALA A 69 2.20 4.41 -15.88
N ARG A 70 1.09 4.36 -15.16
CA ARG A 70 0.02 5.35 -15.24
C ARG A 70 0.32 6.49 -14.29
N GLY A 71 0.51 7.70 -14.82
CA GLY A 71 0.76 8.90 -14.02
C GLY A 71 -0.46 9.36 -13.22
N ILE A 72 -0.22 10.07 -12.14
CA ILE A 72 -1.25 10.69 -11.31
C ILE A 72 -0.91 12.16 -11.09
N SER A 73 -1.92 13.05 -11.16
CA SER A 73 -1.73 14.47 -10.94
C SER A 73 -1.58 14.82 -9.45
N ARG A 74 -0.92 15.95 -9.17
CA ARG A 74 -0.81 16.51 -7.82
C ARG A 74 -2.20 16.77 -7.21
N ASN A 75 -3.14 17.26 -8.03
CA ASN A 75 -4.52 17.49 -7.59
C ASN A 75 -5.19 16.18 -7.14
N ALA A 76 -5.00 15.10 -7.87
CA ALA A 76 -5.56 13.80 -7.51
C ALA A 76 -4.95 13.26 -6.21
N VAL A 77 -3.64 13.41 -6.01
CA VAL A 77 -2.97 13.05 -4.76
C VAL A 77 -3.52 13.87 -3.58
N SER A 78 -3.65 15.19 -3.77
CA SER A 78 -4.23 16.10 -2.77
C SER A 78 -5.63 15.65 -2.33
N ARG A 79 -6.50 15.36 -3.28
CA ARG A 79 -7.87 14.89 -2.99
C ARG A 79 -7.87 13.54 -2.30
N ARG A 80 -7.06 12.61 -2.78
CA ARG A 80 -6.98 11.25 -2.24
C ARG A 80 -6.54 11.22 -0.77
N LEU A 81 -5.55 12.05 -0.42
CA LEU A 81 -4.99 12.11 0.92
C LEU A 81 -5.67 13.14 1.82
N ASN A 82 -6.56 13.95 1.28
CA ASN A 82 -7.14 15.10 1.97
C ASN A 82 -6.07 16.03 2.57
N VAL A 83 -5.06 16.32 1.76
CA VAL A 83 -3.94 17.20 2.11
C VAL A 83 -3.99 18.42 1.21
N PRO A 84 -3.74 19.64 1.72
CA PRO A 84 -3.75 20.86 0.90
C PRO A 84 -2.83 20.72 -0.32
N LEU A 85 -3.31 21.16 -1.47
CA LEU A 85 -2.57 21.06 -2.75
C LEU A 85 -1.19 21.70 -2.67
N GLU A 86 -1.06 22.83 -2.01
CA GLU A 86 0.22 23.52 -1.85
C GLU A 86 1.23 22.68 -1.06
N THR A 87 0.76 21.98 -0.03
CA THR A 87 1.59 21.03 0.73
C THR A 87 2.06 19.88 -0.16
N VAL A 88 1.16 19.31 -0.96
CA VAL A 88 1.50 18.25 -1.93
C VAL A 88 2.52 18.76 -2.94
N ARG A 89 2.33 19.96 -3.50
CA ARG A 89 3.27 20.56 -4.46
C ARG A 89 4.69 20.66 -3.91
N ARG A 90 4.84 21.17 -2.69
CA ARG A 90 6.15 21.32 -2.05
C ARG A 90 6.81 19.97 -1.81
N ARG A 91 6.06 19.02 -1.29
CA ARG A 91 6.57 17.66 -1.02
C ARG A 91 6.96 16.94 -2.29
N VAL A 92 6.12 17.02 -3.31
CA VAL A 92 6.39 16.41 -4.62
C VAL A 92 7.64 17.01 -5.27
N SER A 93 7.81 18.33 -5.23
CA SER A 93 9.01 18.97 -5.77
C SER A 93 10.28 18.43 -5.11
N LYS A 94 10.28 18.30 -3.79
CA LYS A 94 11.39 17.71 -3.05
C LYS A 94 11.64 16.25 -3.41
N LEU A 95 10.57 15.46 -3.55
CA LEU A 95 10.67 14.04 -3.92
C LEU A 95 11.19 13.87 -5.35
N ILE A 96 10.88 14.77 -6.26
CA ILE A 96 11.45 14.80 -7.62
C ILE A 96 12.94 15.15 -7.57
N GLU A 97 13.33 16.15 -6.80
CA GLU A 97 14.75 16.48 -6.59
C GLU A 97 15.56 15.32 -6.04
N GLN A 98 14.96 14.53 -5.17
CA GLN A 98 15.56 13.34 -4.56
C GLN A 98 15.49 12.09 -5.47
N ASN A 99 14.95 12.21 -6.66
CA ASN A 99 14.74 11.11 -7.62
C ASN A 99 13.84 9.98 -7.08
N VAL A 100 12.98 10.26 -6.12
CA VAL A 100 11.96 9.31 -5.63
C VAL A 100 10.76 9.26 -6.59
N LEU A 101 10.35 10.42 -7.07
CA LEU A 101 9.30 10.58 -8.08
C LEU A 101 9.88 11.21 -9.35
N SER A 102 9.21 10.97 -10.46
CA SER A 102 9.47 11.67 -11.72
C SER A 102 8.17 12.13 -12.35
N GLU A 103 8.26 13.13 -13.20
CA GLU A 103 7.10 13.69 -13.91
C GLU A 103 7.08 13.19 -15.35
N GLN A 104 5.96 12.62 -15.74
CA GLN A 104 5.68 12.16 -17.10
C GLN A 104 4.54 13.01 -17.68
N PRO A 105 4.29 12.98 -19.01
CA PRO A 105 3.21 13.77 -19.61
C PRO A 105 1.84 13.56 -18.99
N ASP A 106 1.55 12.37 -18.49
CA ASP A 106 0.28 12.00 -17.86
C ASP A 106 0.26 12.19 -16.33
N GLY A 107 1.38 12.58 -15.73
CA GLY A 107 1.48 12.87 -14.28
C GLY A 107 2.68 12.27 -13.60
N LEU A 108 2.57 12.13 -12.29
CA LEU A 108 3.65 11.64 -11.43
C LEU A 108 3.75 10.12 -11.51
N VAL A 109 4.99 9.64 -11.56
CA VAL A 109 5.32 8.22 -11.49
C VAL A 109 6.43 7.97 -10.47
N PHE A 110 6.43 6.80 -9.88
CA PHE A 110 7.50 6.34 -9.01
C PHE A 110 8.77 6.10 -9.83
N SER A 111 9.90 6.60 -9.36
CA SER A 111 11.17 6.49 -10.07
C SER A 111 11.85 5.16 -9.75
N ASN A 112 11.96 4.30 -10.76
CA ASN A 112 12.66 3.01 -10.62
C ASN A 112 14.18 3.16 -10.50
N THR A 113 14.73 4.36 -10.72
CA THR A 113 16.17 4.60 -10.65
C THR A 113 16.65 4.86 -9.25
N ASN A 114 15.74 5.17 -8.31
CA ASN A 114 16.08 5.44 -6.93
C ASN A 114 15.96 4.17 -6.07
N GLN A 115 17.10 3.64 -5.68
CA GLN A 115 17.18 2.45 -4.81
C GLN A 115 16.75 2.72 -3.35
N ALA A 116 16.55 3.97 -2.96
CA ALA A 116 16.00 4.33 -1.66
C ALA A 116 14.46 4.33 -1.63
N GLY A 117 13.83 4.08 -2.77
CA GLY A 117 12.38 4.03 -2.89
C GLY A 117 11.78 2.70 -2.40
N LEU A 118 10.48 2.74 -2.15
CA LEU A 118 9.71 1.64 -1.56
C LEU A 118 9.68 0.35 -2.39
N GLY A 119 9.82 0.45 -3.71
CA GLY A 119 9.73 -0.71 -4.61
C GLY A 119 11.07 -1.29 -5.04
N ALA A 120 12.17 -0.60 -4.75
CA ALA A 120 13.50 -1.02 -5.19
C ALA A 120 14.28 -1.80 -4.11
N ASN A 121 13.73 -1.93 -2.92
CA ASN A 121 14.35 -2.64 -1.82
C ASN A 121 13.81 -4.07 -1.76
N ALA A 122 14.56 -5.03 -2.29
CA ALA A 122 14.21 -6.44 -2.23
C ALA A 122 13.98 -6.93 -0.78
N GLY A 123 14.65 -6.33 0.20
CA GLY A 123 14.44 -6.60 1.62
C GLY A 123 13.06 -6.19 2.10
N LEU A 124 12.53 -5.08 1.61
CA LEU A 124 11.18 -4.62 1.97
C LEU A 124 10.10 -5.52 1.38
N ASP A 125 10.26 -5.94 0.14
CA ASP A 125 9.31 -6.86 -0.50
C ASP A 125 9.29 -8.21 0.22
N ALA A 126 10.46 -8.73 0.58
CA ALA A 126 10.58 -9.96 1.35
C ALA A 126 9.96 -9.83 2.76
N LEU A 127 10.18 -8.69 3.43
CA LEU A 127 9.55 -8.41 4.73
C LEU A 127 8.03 -8.32 4.60
N ASN A 128 7.52 -7.60 3.60
CA ASN A 128 6.10 -7.48 3.36
C ASN A 128 5.45 -8.86 3.14
N TYR A 129 6.05 -9.69 2.31
CA TYR A 129 5.59 -11.05 2.09
C TYR A 129 5.56 -11.88 3.38
N LYS A 130 6.63 -11.82 4.16
CA LYS A 130 6.73 -12.50 5.47
C LYS A 130 5.62 -12.04 6.43
N LEU A 131 5.41 -10.73 6.53
CA LEU A 131 4.39 -10.15 7.41
C LEU A 131 2.98 -10.52 6.97
N LEU A 132 2.71 -10.52 5.67
CA LEU A 132 1.41 -10.94 5.12
C LEU A 132 1.14 -12.42 5.40
N LYS A 133 2.11 -13.28 5.20
CA LYS A 133 1.98 -14.71 5.51
C LYS A 133 1.68 -14.92 7.00
N GLN A 134 2.35 -14.18 7.88
CA GLN A 134 2.11 -14.25 9.31
C GLN A 134 0.70 -13.80 9.65
N LEU A 135 0.24 -12.67 9.07
CA LEU A 135 -1.12 -12.17 9.27
C LEU A 135 -2.17 -13.21 8.87
N PHE A 136 -2.04 -13.80 7.69
CA PHE A 136 -2.99 -14.81 7.22
C PHE A 136 -2.97 -16.08 8.08
N ARG A 137 -1.79 -16.52 8.52
CA ARG A 137 -1.67 -17.66 9.44
C ARG A 137 -2.38 -17.41 10.76
N ASP A 138 -2.16 -16.23 11.35
CA ASP A 138 -2.75 -15.87 12.63
C ASP A 138 -4.27 -15.77 12.55
N LEU A 139 -4.79 -15.14 11.49
CA LEU A 139 -6.23 -15.07 11.24
C LEU A 139 -6.84 -16.47 11.06
N LYS A 140 -6.21 -17.32 10.26
CA LYS A 140 -6.67 -18.68 10.02
C LYS A 140 -6.62 -19.53 11.29
N ALA A 141 -5.55 -19.42 12.07
CA ALA A 141 -5.37 -20.16 13.32
C ALA A 141 -6.43 -19.80 14.36
N LYS A 142 -6.96 -18.57 14.32
CA LYS A 142 -8.04 -18.10 15.20
C LYS A 142 -9.43 -18.37 14.64
N GLY A 143 -9.54 -19.05 13.51
CA GLY A 143 -10.82 -19.42 12.91
C GLY A 143 -11.53 -18.29 12.17
N VAL A 144 -10.83 -17.21 11.83
CA VAL A 144 -11.40 -16.11 11.03
C VAL A 144 -11.61 -16.62 9.59
N PRO A 145 -12.84 -16.54 9.04
CA PRO A 145 -13.08 -16.94 7.65
C PRO A 145 -12.40 -15.96 6.70
N LEU A 146 -11.63 -16.50 5.74
CA LEU A 146 -10.86 -15.72 4.75
C LEU A 146 -11.35 -15.93 3.31
N ASP A 147 -12.39 -16.67 3.13
CA ASP A 147 -13.03 -17.01 1.84
C ASP A 147 -14.37 -16.31 1.62
#